data_f3045a80b1f255cf69fbf994ee0750ae
#
_entry.id   f3045a80b1f255cf69fbf994ee0750ae
#
_cell.length_a   1.000
_cell.length_b   1.000
_cell.length_c   1.000
_cell.angle_alpha   90.00
_cell.angle_beta   90.00
_cell.angle_gamma   90.00
#
_symmetry.space_group_name_H-M   'P 1'
#
loop_
_entity.id
_entity.type
_entity.pdbx_description
1 polymer ?
#
loop_
_entity_poly.entity_id
_entity_poly.type
_entity_poly.pdbx_seq_one_letter_code
_entity_poly.pdbx_strand_id
1 'polypeptide(L)'
;MLPSSNCVAIHLTDISAAETYYTNVMKFEMVSRTETSVAYDAGAFLLRVDADLNPGPPIPSFPVKDIRAAKEGLIANGCTILLDNGDSLCFRDPFGIVYCVAEEKTDN
;
A
#
# COMPACT_ATOMS: atom_id res chain seq x y z
N MET A 1 -8.65 -19.07 3.93
CA MET A 1 -7.92 -18.52 2.78
C MET A 1 -7.23 -17.23 3.19
N LEU A 2 -5.97 -17.10 2.86
CA LEU A 2 -5.24 -15.89 3.16
C LEU A 2 -5.68 -14.76 2.22
N PRO A 3 -5.76 -13.51 2.71
CA PRO A 3 -6.06 -12.40 1.82
C PRO A 3 -4.95 -12.21 0.78
N SER A 4 -5.27 -11.55 -0.30
CA SER A 4 -4.30 -11.24 -1.34
C SER A 4 -3.13 -10.44 -0.75
N SER A 5 -1.91 -10.73 -1.20
CA SER A 5 -0.74 -9.92 -0.83
C SER A 5 -0.64 -8.64 -1.66
N ASN A 6 -1.40 -8.53 -2.75
CA ASN A 6 -1.47 -7.31 -3.53
C ASN A 6 -2.27 -6.25 -2.75
N CYS A 7 -1.73 -5.06 -2.69
CA CYS A 7 -2.31 -4.00 -1.87
C CYS A 7 -2.42 -2.71 -2.66
N VAL A 8 -3.53 -2.01 -2.49
CA VAL A 8 -3.71 -0.65 -2.98
C VAL A 8 -3.86 0.26 -1.78
N ALA A 9 -3.00 1.26 -1.67
CA ALA A 9 -3.05 2.22 -0.57
C ALA A 9 -3.70 3.51 -1.04
N ILE A 10 -4.64 4.02 -0.24
CA ILE A 10 -5.20 5.35 -0.45
C ILE A 10 -4.97 6.19 0.79
N HIS A 11 -4.89 7.49 0.59
CA HIS A 11 -4.55 8.43 1.66
C HIS A 11 -5.69 9.43 1.80
N LEU A 12 -6.33 9.44 2.98
CA LEU A 12 -7.48 10.29 3.26
C LEU A 12 -7.27 11.03 4.58
N THR A 13 -7.86 12.21 4.68
CA THR A 13 -7.74 13.00 5.91
C THR A 13 -8.62 12.47 7.03
N ASP A 14 -9.75 11.85 6.70
CA ASP A 14 -10.72 11.37 7.70
C ASP A 14 -10.88 9.86 7.61
N ILE A 15 -10.14 9.15 8.45
CA ILE A 15 -10.19 7.70 8.54
C ILE A 15 -11.56 7.21 9.01
N SER A 16 -12.20 7.93 9.93
CA SER A 16 -13.51 7.50 10.46
C SER A 16 -14.59 7.52 9.38
N ALA A 17 -14.58 8.57 8.54
CA ALA A 17 -15.51 8.64 7.42
C ALA A 17 -15.24 7.52 6.41
N ALA A 18 -13.97 7.25 6.14
CA ALA A 18 -13.58 6.17 5.22
C ALA A 18 -14.02 4.82 5.76
N GLU A 19 -13.81 4.58 7.05
CA GLU A 19 -14.22 3.34 7.71
C GLU A 19 -15.72 3.11 7.57
N THR A 20 -16.51 4.13 7.81
CA THR A 20 -17.97 4.04 7.65
C THR A 20 -18.36 3.70 6.21
N TYR A 21 -17.73 4.36 5.26
CA TYR A 21 -18.04 4.15 3.84
C TYR A 21 -17.65 2.74 3.37
N TYR A 22 -16.41 2.33 3.62
CA TYR A 22 -15.94 1.04 3.10
C TYR A 22 -16.57 -0.15 3.83
N THR A 23 -16.93 0.01 5.10
CA THR A 23 -17.60 -1.04 5.85
C THR A 23 -19.08 -1.14 5.49
N ASN A 24 -19.78 -0.01 5.44
CA ASN A 24 -21.25 -0.01 5.34
C ASN A 24 -21.74 0.14 3.90
N VAL A 25 -21.06 0.86 3.06
CA VAL A 25 -21.48 1.08 1.65
C VAL A 25 -20.85 0.06 0.72
N MET A 26 -19.52 -0.07 0.75
CA MET A 26 -18.82 -1.02 -0.10
C MET A 26 -18.87 -2.44 0.45
N LYS A 27 -19.14 -2.58 1.73
CA LYS A 27 -19.27 -3.88 2.43
C LYS A 27 -18.03 -4.75 2.32
N PHE A 28 -16.86 -4.12 2.32
CA PHE A 28 -15.60 -4.83 2.40
C PHE A 28 -15.40 -5.37 3.82
N GLU A 29 -14.69 -6.47 3.94
CA GLU A 29 -14.37 -7.05 5.23
C GLU A 29 -13.12 -6.39 5.82
N MET A 30 -13.25 -5.81 7.01
CA MET A 30 -12.13 -5.21 7.71
C MET A 30 -11.18 -6.30 8.21
N VAL A 31 -9.90 -6.20 7.87
CA VAL A 31 -8.89 -7.18 8.31
C VAL A 31 -7.96 -6.61 9.37
N SER A 32 -7.81 -5.29 9.46
CA SER A 32 -7.03 -4.66 10.53
C SER A 32 -7.42 -3.20 10.71
N ARG A 33 -7.14 -2.66 11.89
CA ARG A 33 -7.43 -1.27 12.24
C ARG A 33 -6.40 -0.77 13.23
N THR A 34 -5.77 0.35 12.91
CA THR A 34 -4.91 1.08 13.83
C THR A 34 -5.45 2.49 14.01
N GLU A 35 -4.76 3.33 14.79
CA GLU A 35 -5.18 4.71 14.98
C GLU A 35 -5.10 5.53 13.69
N THR A 36 -4.19 5.14 12.78
CA THR A 36 -3.91 5.92 11.57
C THR A 36 -4.20 5.17 10.28
N SER A 37 -4.68 3.93 10.36
CA SER A 37 -4.97 3.18 9.14
C SER A 37 -6.04 2.13 9.37
N VAL A 38 -6.70 1.73 8.29
CA VAL A 38 -7.63 0.62 8.27
C VAL A 38 -7.39 -0.16 6.98
N ALA A 39 -7.47 -1.49 7.07
CA ALA A 39 -7.25 -2.34 5.92
C ALA A 39 -8.44 -3.26 5.69
N TYR A 40 -8.77 -3.48 4.44
CA TYR A 40 -9.93 -4.25 4.01
C TYR A 40 -9.54 -5.31 3.00
N ASP A 41 -10.20 -6.45 3.07
CA ASP A 41 -10.15 -7.46 2.02
C ASP A 41 -11.18 -7.07 0.96
N ALA A 42 -10.70 -6.62 -0.19
CA ALA A 42 -11.54 -6.23 -1.32
C ALA A 42 -11.62 -7.36 -2.37
N GLY A 43 -11.16 -8.56 -2.03
CA GLY A 43 -11.17 -9.73 -2.91
C GLY A 43 -9.86 -9.90 -3.67
N ALA A 44 -9.69 -9.18 -4.75
CA ALA A 44 -8.50 -9.29 -5.60
C ALA A 44 -7.28 -8.59 -4.99
N PHE A 45 -7.48 -7.72 -4.00
CA PHE A 45 -6.40 -6.94 -3.38
C PHE A 45 -6.81 -6.53 -1.97
N LEU A 46 -5.82 -6.12 -1.19
CA LEU A 46 -6.08 -5.46 0.09
C LEU A 46 -6.18 -3.96 -0.16
N LEU A 47 -7.22 -3.34 0.36
CA LEU A 47 -7.37 -1.90 0.33
C LEU A 47 -6.90 -1.34 1.67
N ARG A 48 -5.85 -0.54 1.68
CA ARG A 48 -5.39 0.11 2.90
C ARG A 48 -5.66 1.59 2.82
N VAL A 49 -6.32 2.13 3.84
CA VAL A 49 -6.62 3.55 3.96
C VAL A 49 -5.75 4.12 5.07
N ASP A 50 -4.85 5.01 4.72
CA ASP A 50 -3.95 5.66 5.67
C ASP A 50 -4.38 7.12 5.88
N ALA A 51 -4.30 7.58 7.13
CA ALA A 51 -4.55 8.98 7.45
C ALA A 51 -3.42 9.83 6.91
N ASP A 52 -3.75 10.87 6.16
CA ASP A 52 -2.76 11.76 5.57
C ASP A 52 -3.37 13.15 5.43
N LEU A 53 -2.58 14.17 5.75
CA LEU A 53 -3.01 15.56 5.57
C LEU A 53 -3.15 15.93 4.09
N ASN A 54 -2.49 15.18 3.21
CA ASN A 54 -2.50 15.43 1.77
C ASN A 54 -3.08 14.21 1.06
N PRO A 55 -4.40 14.16 0.86
CA PRO A 55 -5.00 13.04 0.13
C PRO A 55 -4.48 12.98 -1.31
N GLY A 56 -4.30 11.78 -1.80
CA GLY A 56 -3.77 11.56 -3.14
C GLY A 56 -4.41 10.39 -3.84
N PRO A 57 -4.01 10.12 -5.08
CA PRO A 57 -4.56 9.01 -5.85
C PRO A 57 -4.16 7.66 -5.23
N PRO A 58 -4.90 6.58 -5.54
CA PRO A 58 -4.52 5.25 -5.10
C PRO A 58 -3.13 4.87 -5.57
N ILE A 59 -2.37 4.20 -4.68
CA ILE A 59 -1.01 3.76 -4.96
C ILE A 59 -0.95 2.24 -4.84
N PRO A 60 -0.71 1.52 -5.94
CA PRO A 60 -0.53 0.07 -5.87
C PRO A 60 0.73 -0.28 -5.08
N SER A 61 0.65 -1.31 -4.28
CA SER A 61 1.77 -1.80 -3.48
C SER A 61 1.95 -3.29 -3.72
N PHE A 62 3.18 -3.71 -4.00
CA PHE A 62 3.50 -5.08 -4.37
C PHE A 62 4.49 -5.69 -3.37
N PRO A 63 4.35 -6.98 -3.06
CA PRO A 63 5.34 -7.65 -2.22
C PRO A 63 6.60 -7.97 -3.01
N VAL A 64 7.76 -7.87 -2.36
CA VAL A 64 9.03 -8.30 -2.90
C VAL A 64 9.75 -9.16 -1.87
N LYS A 65 10.62 -10.05 -2.29
CA LYS A 65 11.33 -10.93 -1.37
C LYS A 65 12.51 -10.25 -0.71
N ASP A 66 13.20 -9.37 -1.46
CA ASP A 66 14.39 -8.67 -1.00
C ASP A 66 14.27 -7.21 -1.41
N ILE A 67 14.01 -6.35 -0.43
CA ILE A 67 13.79 -4.93 -0.69
C ILE A 67 15.05 -4.23 -1.19
N ARG A 68 16.24 -4.66 -0.75
CA ARG A 68 17.49 -4.07 -1.21
C ARG A 68 17.73 -4.38 -2.69
N ALA A 69 17.53 -5.63 -3.09
CA ALA A 69 17.67 -6.02 -4.49
C ALA A 69 16.62 -5.30 -5.36
N ALA A 70 15.39 -5.17 -4.86
CA ALA A 70 14.35 -4.45 -5.57
C ALA A 70 14.74 -2.98 -5.78
N LYS A 71 15.25 -2.32 -4.73
CA LYS A 71 15.68 -0.93 -4.81
C LYS A 71 16.78 -0.75 -5.86
N GLU A 72 17.79 -1.61 -5.82
CA GLU A 72 18.90 -1.55 -6.78
C GLU A 72 18.41 -1.73 -8.22
N GLY A 73 17.53 -2.69 -8.44
CA GLY A 73 16.95 -2.93 -9.76
C GLY A 73 16.11 -1.76 -10.27
N LEU A 74 15.33 -1.15 -9.39
CA LEU A 74 14.49 -0.01 -9.74
C LEU A 74 15.36 1.19 -10.15
N ILE A 75 16.39 1.50 -9.37
CA ILE A 75 17.30 2.60 -9.67
C ILE A 75 18.03 2.34 -11.00
N ALA A 76 18.50 1.11 -11.21
CA ALA A 76 19.21 0.74 -12.43
C ALA A 76 18.33 0.86 -13.67
N ASN A 77 17.02 0.77 -13.52
CA ASN A 77 16.06 0.84 -14.63
C ASN A 77 15.34 2.19 -14.74
N GLY A 78 15.87 3.23 -14.10
CA GLY A 78 15.40 4.59 -14.32
C GLY A 78 14.30 5.06 -13.39
N CYS A 79 14.02 4.32 -12.31
CA CYS A 79 13.04 4.74 -11.32
C CYS A 79 13.66 5.74 -10.33
N THR A 80 12.82 6.62 -9.78
CA THR A 80 13.22 7.57 -8.75
C THR A 80 12.61 7.11 -7.42
N ILE A 81 13.45 6.91 -6.41
CA ILE A 81 12.97 6.54 -5.08
C ILE A 81 12.40 7.78 -4.39
N LEU A 82 11.14 7.72 -4.01
CA LEU A 82 10.43 8.82 -3.35
C LEU A 82 10.44 8.69 -1.84
N LEU A 83 10.37 7.46 -1.33
CA LEU A 83 10.32 7.19 0.10
C LEU A 83 10.96 5.83 0.35
N ASP A 84 11.82 5.74 1.36
CA ASP A 84 12.50 4.51 1.74
C ASP A 84 12.36 4.32 3.25
N ASN A 85 11.59 3.32 3.66
CA ASN A 85 11.34 3.01 5.06
C ASN A 85 12.13 1.79 5.55
N GLY A 86 13.08 1.30 4.75
CA GLY A 86 13.89 0.13 5.08
C GLY A 86 13.28 -1.17 4.59
N ASP A 87 12.07 -1.50 5.05
CA ASP A 87 11.35 -2.72 4.63
C ASP A 87 10.30 -2.45 3.55
N SER A 88 10.11 -1.18 3.20
CA SER A 88 9.23 -0.78 2.09
C SER A 88 9.79 0.47 1.45
N LEU A 89 9.43 0.67 0.20
CA LEU A 89 9.80 1.91 -0.49
C LEU A 89 8.76 2.25 -1.56
N CYS A 90 8.66 3.54 -1.83
CA CYS A 90 7.79 4.04 -2.90
C CYS A 90 8.68 4.72 -3.94
N PHE A 91 8.30 4.58 -5.19
CA PHE A 91 9.12 5.05 -6.30
C PHE A 91 8.25 5.53 -7.45
N ARG A 92 8.82 6.36 -8.30
CA ARG A 92 8.21 6.79 -9.55
C ARG A 92 8.93 6.07 -10.67
N ASP A 93 8.15 5.40 -11.55
CA ASP A 93 8.74 4.71 -12.69
C ASP A 93 9.10 5.69 -13.82
N PRO A 94 9.76 5.22 -14.90
CA PRO A 94 10.14 6.11 -16.00
C PRO A 94 8.97 6.76 -16.73
N PHE A 95 7.75 6.25 -16.52
CA PHE A 95 6.53 6.80 -17.14
C PHE A 95 5.80 7.78 -16.23
N GLY A 96 6.32 8.02 -15.03
CA GLY A 96 5.73 8.94 -14.08
C GLY A 96 4.72 8.31 -13.11
N ILE A 97 4.57 7.00 -13.13
CA ILE A 97 3.61 6.30 -12.27
C ILE A 97 4.25 5.97 -10.93
N VAL A 98 3.52 6.20 -9.86
CA VAL A 98 4.00 5.93 -8.49
C VAL A 98 3.48 4.58 -8.01
N TYR A 99 4.40 3.78 -7.49
CA TYR A 99 4.12 2.48 -6.88
C TYR A 99 4.89 2.35 -5.58
N CYS A 100 4.48 1.39 -4.75
CA CYS A 100 5.25 1.01 -3.56
C CYS A 100 5.52 -0.49 -3.59
N VAL A 101 6.63 -0.89 -3.00
CA VAL A 101 6.96 -2.30 -2.76
C VAL A 101 7.29 -2.48 -1.29
N ALA A 102 6.95 -3.64 -0.75
CA ALA A 102 7.22 -3.97 0.64
C ALA A 102 7.80 -5.38 0.71
N GLU A 103 8.78 -5.57 1.58
CA GLU A 103 9.41 -6.88 1.75
C GLU A 103 8.43 -7.85 2.39
N GLU A 104 8.30 -9.03 1.82
CA GLU A 104 7.46 -10.08 2.38
C GLU A 104 8.00 -10.50 3.74
N LYS A 105 7.12 -10.58 4.72
CA LYS A 105 7.47 -11.15 6.02
C LYS A 105 7.27 -12.65 5.94
N THR A 106 8.35 -13.38 6.16
CA THR A 106 8.26 -14.83 6.25
C THR A 106 7.96 -15.19 7.70
N ASP A 107 6.89 -15.93 7.88
CA ASP A 107 6.58 -16.49 9.20
C ASP A 107 7.43 -17.71 9.43
N ASN A 108 8.31 -17.63 10.41
CA ASN A 108 9.11 -18.76 10.85
C ASN A 108 8.69 -19.17 12.24
#